data_bd90b9d6d03c4f443c24f0bb46d18354
#
_entry.id   bd90b9d6d03c4f443c24f0bb46d18354
#
_cell.length_a   1.000
_cell.length_b   1.000
_cell.length_c   1.000
_cell.angle_alpha   90.00
_cell.angle_beta   90.00
_cell.angle_gamma   90.00
#
_symmetry.space_group_name_H-M   'P 1'
#
loop_
_entity.id
_entity.type
_entity.pdbx_description
1 polymer ?
#
loop_
_entity_poly.entity_id
_entity_poly.type
_entity_poly.pdbx_seq_one_letter_code
_entity_poly.pdbx_strand_id
1 'polypeptide(L)'
;TAQSMNMSAEEHAEHTGLSQSKDDKIQEIKSMKTNINIIVPFVILSFLYMILDIGGKQLWWLPVMPEWLYEVWHSLFPLMATYTLFVIGKKYLIALRRFLKTGIASMDTLVWLGTSVAFAYSFIVGAFAWPLQAYLDTSIHYYDVTIIVIWLIYYGKYLETKSKLQTGEAIEKLLSLQAKTAIIEKDGKEIE
;
A
#
# COMPACT_ATOMS: atom_id res chain seq x y z
N THR A 1 21.99 9.12 32.14
CA THR A 1 21.10 9.92 31.26
C THR A 1 21.80 10.64 30.11
N ALA A 2 23.13 10.45 29.93
CA ALA A 2 23.90 11.05 28.84
C ALA A 2 24.36 10.01 27.77
N GLN A 3 23.88 8.76 27.87
CA GLN A 3 24.33 7.66 27.02
C GLN A 3 23.40 7.35 25.82
N SER A 4 22.28 8.08 25.70
CA SER A 4 21.34 7.90 24.59
C SER A 4 21.60 8.83 23.38
N MET A 5 22.68 9.57 23.36
CA MET A 5 22.99 10.53 22.29
C MET A 5 24.21 10.13 21.41
N ASN A 6 24.66 8.90 21.49
CA ASN A 6 25.81 8.45 20.67
C ASN A 6 25.39 7.44 19.60
N MET A 7 24.23 7.68 18.97
CA MET A 7 23.96 7.05 17.69
C MET A 7 24.83 7.72 16.63
N SER A 8 25.55 6.93 15.86
CA SER A 8 26.34 7.43 14.76
C SER A 8 25.42 8.13 13.73
N ALA A 9 25.97 9.10 12.99
CA ALA A 9 25.21 9.77 11.92
C ALA A 9 24.61 8.78 10.92
N GLU A 10 25.23 7.61 10.76
CA GLU A 10 24.77 6.50 9.91
C GLU A 10 23.56 5.79 10.52
N GLU A 11 23.53 5.53 11.83
CA GLU A 11 22.37 4.94 12.52
C GLU A 11 21.17 5.90 12.54
N HIS A 12 21.40 7.20 12.71
CA HIS A 12 20.38 8.21 12.57
C HIS A 12 19.84 8.30 11.13
N ALA A 13 20.70 8.18 10.13
CA ALA A 13 20.31 8.16 8.71
C ALA A 13 19.49 6.93 8.36
N GLU A 14 19.80 5.79 8.93
CA GLU A 14 19.07 4.53 8.71
C GLU A 14 17.68 4.57 9.36
N HIS A 15 17.55 5.06 10.59
CA HIS A 15 16.27 5.24 11.28
C HIS A 15 15.37 6.32 10.66
N THR A 16 15.95 7.37 10.11
CA THR A 16 15.19 8.46 9.44
C THR A 16 14.93 8.18 7.96
N GLY A 17 15.45 7.08 7.42
CA GLY A 17 15.34 6.74 5.99
C GLY A 17 16.13 7.71 5.09
N LEU A 18 17.08 8.43 5.65
CA LEU A 18 17.98 9.34 4.91
C LEU A 18 19.11 8.59 4.17
N SER A 19 19.27 7.27 4.43
CA SER A 19 20.30 6.45 3.78
C SER A 19 20.02 6.16 2.29
N GLN A 20 18.78 6.33 1.83
CA GLN A 20 18.46 6.23 0.41
C GLN A 20 18.71 7.57 -0.29
N SER A 21 19.38 7.52 -1.44
CA SER A 21 19.53 8.68 -2.31
C SER A 21 18.17 9.34 -2.58
N LYS A 22 18.11 10.66 -2.63
CA LYS A 22 16.90 11.42 -2.96
C LYS A 22 16.30 10.94 -4.29
N ASP A 23 17.14 10.61 -5.25
CA ASP A 23 16.73 10.11 -6.55
C ASP A 23 16.05 8.75 -6.47
N ASP A 24 16.53 7.84 -5.61
CA ASP A 24 15.91 6.54 -5.37
C ASP A 24 14.51 6.68 -4.79
N LYS A 25 14.31 7.60 -3.84
CA LYS A 25 12.98 7.90 -3.26
C LYS A 25 12.03 8.50 -4.28
N ILE A 26 12.52 9.39 -5.13
CA ILE A 26 11.71 9.98 -6.21
C ILE A 26 11.28 8.89 -7.20
N GLN A 27 12.19 7.99 -7.57
CA GLN A 27 11.87 6.86 -8.44
C GLN A 27 10.87 5.91 -7.79
N GLU A 28 11.02 5.62 -6.49
CA GLU A 28 10.06 4.81 -5.75
C GLU A 28 8.66 5.42 -5.76
N ILE A 29 8.54 6.72 -5.46
CA ILE A 29 7.26 7.45 -5.50
C ILE A 29 6.64 7.41 -6.90
N LYS A 30 7.44 7.59 -7.94
CA LYS A 30 6.98 7.54 -9.33
C LYS A 30 6.45 6.15 -9.69
N SER A 31 7.15 5.09 -9.30
CA SER A 31 6.70 3.71 -9.52
C SER A 31 5.41 3.40 -8.75
N MET A 32 5.32 3.86 -7.49
CA MET A 32 4.11 3.73 -6.67
C MET A 32 2.92 4.42 -7.32
N LYS A 33 3.10 5.65 -7.82
CA LYS A 33 2.04 6.40 -8.51
C LYS A 33 1.56 5.67 -9.77
N THR A 34 2.47 5.11 -10.55
CA THR A 34 2.11 4.31 -11.75
C THR A 34 1.27 3.10 -11.36
N ASN A 35 1.68 2.35 -10.34
CA ASN A 35 0.94 1.19 -9.86
C ASN A 35 -0.45 1.57 -9.33
N ILE A 36 -0.56 2.67 -8.58
CA ILE A 36 -1.85 3.20 -8.13
C ILE A 36 -2.76 3.49 -9.31
N ASN A 37 -2.26 4.18 -10.34
CA ASN A 37 -3.05 4.51 -11.52
C ASN A 37 -3.56 3.26 -12.26
N ILE A 38 -2.79 2.17 -12.26
CA ILE A 38 -3.19 0.89 -12.85
C ILE A 38 -4.30 0.22 -12.03
N ILE A 39 -4.25 0.32 -10.70
CA ILE A 39 -5.26 -0.32 -9.83
C ILE A 39 -6.54 0.50 -9.73
N VAL A 40 -6.47 1.82 -9.84
CA VAL A 40 -7.64 2.72 -9.68
C VAL A 40 -8.86 2.28 -10.49
N PRO A 41 -8.77 1.91 -11.78
CA PRO A 41 -9.93 1.42 -12.51
C PRO A 41 -10.52 0.14 -11.89
N PHE A 42 -9.70 -0.77 -11.36
CA PHE A 42 -10.18 -1.99 -10.69
C PHE A 42 -10.95 -1.65 -9.42
N VAL A 43 -10.44 -0.69 -8.65
CA VAL A 43 -11.09 -0.20 -7.42
C VAL A 43 -12.43 0.48 -7.74
N ILE A 44 -12.46 1.34 -8.77
CA ILE A 44 -13.70 2.00 -9.22
C ILE A 44 -14.73 0.94 -9.63
N LEU A 45 -14.31 -0.04 -10.39
CA LEU A 45 -15.17 -1.14 -10.80
C LEU A 45 -15.67 -1.93 -9.58
N SER A 46 -14.80 -2.23 -8.60
CA SER A 46 -15.19 -2.94 -7.38
C SER A 46 -16.20 -2.15 -6.54
N PHE A 47 -16.01 -0.83 -6.40
CA PHE A 47 -16.98 0.03 -5.73
C PHE A 47 -18.30 0.11 -6.47
N LEU A 48 -18.26 0.23 -7.79
CA LEU A 48 -19.46 0.26 -8.61
C LEU A 48 -20.27 -1.04 -8.46
N TYR A 49 -19.59 -2.18 -8.52
CA TYR A 49 -20.22 -3.48 -8.26
C TYR A 49 -20.87 -3.52 -6.87
N MET A 50 -20.12 -3.17 -5.83
CA MET A 50 -20.61 -3.17 -4.46
C MET A 50 -21.85 -2.29 -4.29
N ILE A 51 -21.85 -1.09 -4.89
CA ILE A 51 -23.01 -0.18 -4.84
C ILE A 51 -24.22 -0.79 -5.56
N LEU A 52 -24.02 -1.40 -6.72
CA LEU A 52 -25.10 -2.00 -7.49
C LEU A 52 -25.64 -3.28 -6.83
N ASP A 53 -24.76 -4.12 -6.26
CA ASP A 53 -25.19 -5.36 -5.61
C ASP A 53 -25.93 -5.10 -4.30
N ILE A 54 -25.37 -4.26 -3.42
CA ILE A 54 -26.02 -3.91 -2.14
C ILE A 54 -27.20 -2.99 -2.38
N GLY A 55 -27.05 -1.99 -3.24
CA GLY A 55 -28.09 -1.02 -3.54
C GLY A 55 -29.29 -1.64 -4.23
N GLY A 56 -29.08 -2.53 -5.21
CA GLY A 56 -30.15 -3.23 -5.91
C GLY A 56 -30.96 -4.17 -5.00
N LYS A 57 -30.37 -4.67 -3.92
CA LYS A 57 -31.05 -5.51 -2.93
C LYS A 57 -31.79 -4.72 -1.85
N GLN A 58 -31.32 -3.52 -1.51
CA GLN A 58 -31.85 -2.73 -0.37
C GLN A 58 -32.63 -1.48 -0.80
N LEU A 59 -32.32 -0.88 -1.93
CA LEU A 59 -32.94 0.33 -2.42
C LEU A 59 -33.81 0.05 -3.65
N TRP A 60 -35.12 0.13 -3.46
CA TRP A 60 -36.14 -0.12 -4.49
C TRP A 60 -36.03 0.73 -5.76
N TRP A 61 -35.30 1.83 -5.72
CA TRP A 61 -35.09 2.78 -6.83
C TRP A 61 -33.79 2.55 -7.62
N LEU A 62 -32.89 1.66 -7.15
CA LEU A 62 -31.74 1.26 -7.93
C LEU A 62 -32.09 0.06 -8.85
N PRO A 63 -31.64 0.11 -10.10
CA PRO A 63 -31.85 -1.00 -11.02
C PRO A 63 -31.14 -2.25 -10.51
N VAL A 64 -31.85 -3.38 -10.51
CA VAL A 64 -31.24 -4.68 -10.24
C VAL A 64 -30.25 -4.99 -11.36
N MET A 65 -29.06 -5.48 -10.98
CA MET A 65 -28.01 -5.81 -11.93
C MET A 65 -28.48 -6.92 -12.89
N PRO A 66 -28.39 -6.74 -14.21
CA PRO A 66 -28.77 -7.77 -15.19
C PRO A 66 -27.80 -8.96 -15.10
N GLU A 67 -28.35 -10.19 -15.30
CA GLU A 67 -27.61 -11.46 -15.16
C GLU A 67 -26.32 -11.52 -16.00
N TRP A 68 -26.35 -11.03 -17.25
CA TRP A 68 -25.16 -11.01 -18.11
C TRP A 68 -24.02 -10.15 -17.53
N LEU A 69 -24.36 -9.09 -16.83
CA LEU A 69 -23.37 -8.22 -16.18
C LEU A 69 -22.78 -8.92 -14.96
N TYR A 70 -23.62 -9.63 -14.21
CA TYR A 70 -23.15 -10.45 -13.08
C TYR A 70 -22.15 -11.52 -13.51
N GLU A 71 -22.40 -12.23 -14.62
CA GLU A 71 -21.48 -13.24 -15.15
C GLU A 71 -20.14 -12.65 -15.59
N VAL A 72 -20.16 -11.49 -16.26
CA VAL A 72 -18.94 -10.76 -16.65
C VAL A 72 -18.12 -10.38 -15.41
N TRP A 73 -18.76 -9.85 -14.38
CA TRP A 73 -18.08 -9.48 -13.13
C TRP A 73 -17.50 -10.70 -12.43
N HIS A 74 -18.28 -11.77 -12.34
CA HIS A 74 -17.84 -13.01 -11.70
C HIS A 74 -16.61 -13.60 -12.36
N SER A 75 -16.46 -13.47 -13.67
CA SER A 75 -15.28 -13.92 -14.41
C SER A 75 -14.10 -12.95 -14.30
N LEU A 76 -14.36 -11.66 -14.21
CA LEU A 76 -13.33 -10.62 -14.22
C LEU A 76 -12.66 -10.42 -12.87
N PHE A 77 -13.41 -10.47 -11.77
CA PHE A 77 -12.88 -10.24 -10.42
C PHE A 77 -11.77 -11.18 -9.99
N PRO A 78 -11.81 -12.49 -10.24
CA PRO A 78 -10.70 -13.38 -9.90
C PRO A 78 -9.40 -12.97 -10.59
N LEU A 79 -9.46 -12.54 -11.86
CA LEU A 79 -8.28 -12.08 -12.61
C LEU A 79 -7.73 -10.77 -12.05
N MET A 80 -8.62 -9.80 -11.78
CA MET A 80 -8.23 -8.50 -11.21
C MET A 80 -7.64 -8.67 -9.80
N ALA A 81 -8.25 -9.50 -8.96
CA ALA A 81 -7.76 -9.79 -7.61
C ALA A 81 -6.42 -10.53 -7.65
N THR A 82 -6.25 -11.50 -8.56
CA THR A 82 -4.98 -12.20 -8.77
C THR A 82 -3.88 -11.21 -9.17
N TYR A 83 -4.13 -10.35 -10.15
CA TYR A 83 -3.18 -9.33 -10.56
C TYR A 83 -2.82 -8.39 -9.40
N THR A 84 -3.83 -7.90 -8.67
CA THR A 84 -3.62 -6.99 -7.55
C THR A 84 -2.83 -7.65 -6.43
N LEU A 85 -3.15 -8.89 -6.06
CA LEU A 85 -2.49 -9.61 -4.97
C LEU A 85 -1.04 -9.97 -5.30
N PHE A 86 -0.77 -10.52 -6.49
CA PHE A 86 0.54 -11.07 -6.81
C PHE A 86 1.48 -10.08 -7.50
N VAL A 87 0.97 -9.15 -8.28
CA VAL A 87 1.81 -8.15 -8.98
C VAL A 87 2.01 -6.92 -8.12
N ILE A 88 0.94 -6.29 -7.68
CA ILE A 88 1.01 -5.06 -6.88
C ILE A 88 1.35 -5.38 -5.43
N GLY A 89 0.74 -6.43 -4.88
CA GLY A 89 0.96 -6.93 -3.52
C GLY A 89 2.31 -7.65 -3.31
N LYS A 90 3.19 -7.71 -4.31
CA LYS A 90 4.49 -8.41 -4.23
C LYS A 90 5.34 -8.00 -3.02
N LYS A 91 5.33 -6.71 -2.65
CA LYS A 91 6.05 -6.21 -1.46
C LYS A 91 5.56 -6.90 -0.18
N TYR A 92 4.26 -7.10 -0.04
CA TYR A 92 3.64 -7.77 1.11
C TYR A 92 3.92 -9.27 1.13
N LEU A 93 3.98 -9.91 -0.04
CA LEU A 93 4.41 -11.32 -0.17
C LEU A 93 5.85 -11.52 0.33
N ILE A 94 6.75 -10.57 0.04
CA ILE A 94 8.13 -10.59 0.54
C ILE A 94 8.15 -10.48 2.07
N ALA A 95 7.30 -9.63 2.64
CA ALA A 95 7.17 -9.49 4.09
C ALA A 95 6.69 -10.80 4.75
N LEU A 96 5.73 -11.51 4.15
CA LEU A 96 5.32 -12.83 4.61
C LEU A 96 6.46 -13.85 4.57
N ARG A 97 7.21 -13.91 3.47
CA ARG A 97 8.38 -14.82 3.38
C ARG A 97 9.42 -14.51 4.44
N ARG A 98 9.64 -13.24 4.76
CA ARG A 98 10.52 -12.82 5.86
C ARG A 98 9.97 -13.31 7.19
N PHE A 99 8.69 -13.09 7.46
CA PHE A 99 8.03 -13.58 8.68
C PHE A 99 8.18 -15.10 8.86
N LEU A 100 7.93 -15.88 7.81
CA LEU A 100 8.07 -17.34 7.86
C LEU A 100 9.51 -17.80 8.16
N LYS A 101 10.53 -16.99 7.81
CA LYS A 101 11.93 -17.30 8.07
C LYS A 101 12.42 -16.81 9.43
N THR A 102 11.97 -15.64 9.89
CA THR A 102 12.51 -14.95 11.06
C THR A 102 11.56 -14.94 12.26
N GLY A 103 10.27 -15.27 12.06
CA GLY A 103 9.23 -15.16 13.08
C GLY A 103 8.79 -13.71 13.39
N ILE A 104 9.38 -12.71 12.73
CA ILE A 104 9.07 -11.29 12.99
C ILE A 104 7.94 -10.83 12.08
N ALA A 105 6.76 -10.62 12.68
CA ALA A 105 5.59 -10.09 11.96
C ALA A 105 5.70 -8.57 11.79
N SER A 106 5.29 -8.08 10.63
CA SER A 106 5.13 -6.66 10.34
C SER A 106 3.68 -6.36 9.93
N MET A 107 3.30 -5.08 9.88
CA MET A 107 2.00 -4.66 9.35
C MET A 107 1.76 -5.23 7.93
N ASP A 108 2.78 -5.21 7.09
CA ASP A 108 2.71 -5.73 5.72
C ASP A 108 2.45 -7.25 5.69
N THR A 109 2.95 -8.00 6.68
CA THR A 109 2.68 -9.43 6.83
C THR A 109 1.21 -9.70 7.13
N LEU A 110 0.61 -8.93 8.05
CA LEU A 110 -0.80 -9.07 8.41
C LEU A 110 -1.72 -8.73 7.25
N VAL A 111 -1.38 -7.68 6.51
CA VAL A 111 -2.12 -7.27 5.29
C VAL A 111 -2.14 -8.40 4.27
N TRP A 112 -0.96 -8.95 3.96
CA TRP A 112 -0.88 -10.02 2.98
C TRP A 112 -1.60 -11.28 3.44
N LEU A 113 -1.47 -11.64 4.71
CA LEU A 113 -2.17 -12.79 5.29
C LEU A 113 -3.69 -12.65 5.17
N GLY A 114 -4.24 -11.50 5.62
CA GLY A 114 -5.69 -11.26 5.56
C GLY A 114 -6.24 -11.24 4.13
N THR A 115 -5.56 -10.53 3.21
CA THR A 115 -5.99 -10.47 1.81
C THR A 115 -5.83 -11.80 1.08
N SER A 116 -4.80 -12.60 1.42
CA SER A 116 -4.62 -13.95 0.86
C SER A 116 -5.67 -14.91 1.31
N VAL A 117 -6.09 -14.86 2.58
CA VAL A 117 -7.17 -15.70 3.11
C VAL A 117 -8.48 -15.34 2.43
N ALA A 118 -8.81 -14.05 2.29
CA ALA A 118 -10.00 -13.60 1.58
C ALA A 118 -10.00 -14.05 0.10
N PHE A 119 -8.87 -13.92 -0.57
CA PHE A 119 -8.70 -14.39 -1.94
C PHE A 119 -8.83 -15.91 -2.06
N ALA A 120 -8.13 -16.67 -1.18
CA ALA A 120 -8.16 -18.13 -1.19
C ALA A 120 -9.55 -18.67 -0.91
N TYR A 121 -10.28 -18.08 0.06
CA TYR A 121 -11.67 -18.42 0.32
C TYR A 121 -12.52 -18.24 -0.93
N SER A 122 -12.47 -17.07 -1.56
CA SER A 122 -13.25 -16.76 -2.76
C SER A 122 -12.90 -17.68 -3.93
N PHE A 123 -11.61 -18.01 -4.07
CA PHE A 123 -11.14 -18.91 -5.12
C PHE A 123 -11.64 -20.35 -4.89
N ILE A 124 -11.57 -20.87 -3.67
CA ILE A 124 -12.04 -22.20 -3.31
C ILE A 124 -13.56 -22.29 -3.50
N VAL A 125 -14.29 -21.29 -3.01
CA VAL A 125 -15.75 -21.24 -3.14
C VAL A 125 -16.17 -21.17 -4.61
N GLY A 126 -15.50 -20.33 -5.42
CA GLY A 126 -15.79 -20.23 -6.86
C GLY A 126 -15.43 -21.49 -7.66
N ALA A 127 -14.29 -22.14 -7.34
CA ALA A 127 -13.83 -23.34 -8.05
C ALA A 127 -14.62 -24.61 -7.65
N PHE A 128 -15.06 -24.71 -6.40
CA PHE A 128 -15.71 -25.90 -5.83
C PHE A 128 -17.13 -25.60 -5.34
N ALA A 129 -17.85 -24.70 -6.01
CA ALA A 129 -19.18 -24.28 -5.60
C ALA A 129 -20.13 -25.47 -5.35
N TRP A 130 -20.18 -26.42 -6.28
CA TRP A 130 -21.14 -27.53 -6.24
C TRP A 130 -21.01 -28.45 -5.00
N PRO A 131 -19.81 -28.95 -4.61
CA PRO A 131 -19.69 -29.75 -3.39
C PRO A 131 -19.77 -28.92 -2.10
N LEU A 132 -19.52 -27.61 -2.14
CA LEU A 132 -19.49 -26.76 -0.95
C LEU A 132 -20.84 -26.12 -0.61
N GLN A 133 -21.81 -26.09 -1.52
CA GLN A 133 -23.14 -25.50 -1.29
C GLN A 133 -23.88 -26.07 -0.06
N ALA A 134 -23.55 -27.31 0.32
CA ALA A 134 -24.17 -27.94 1.49
C ALA A 134 -23.65 -27.40 2.84
N TYR A 135 -22.46 -26.77 2.84
CA TYR A 135 -21.75 -26.37 4.06
C TYR A 135 -21.44 -24.88 4.13
N LEU A 136 -21.36 -24.19 2.99
CA LEU A 136 -20.95 -22.79 2.88
C LEU A 136 -21.88 -22.04 1.94
N ASP A 137 -22.07 -20.75 2.22
CA ASP A 137 -22.74 -19.85 1.29
C ASP A 137 -21.79 -19.53 0.13
N THR A 138 -22.05 -20.16 -1.01
CA THR A 138 -21.23 -20.02 -2.22
C THR A 138 -21.56 -18.77 -3.03
N SER A 139 -22.51 -17.95 -2.59
CA SER A 139 -22.88 -16.70 -3.26
C SER A 139 -21.94 -15.53 -2.90
N ILE A 140 -21.19 -15.64 -1.80
CA ILE A 140 -20.36 -14.57 -1.28
C ILE A 140 -18.91 -14.76 -1.72
N HIS A 141 -18.39 -13.77 -2.44
CA HIS A 141 -17.00 -13.69 -2.87
C HIS A 141 -16.36 -12.42 -2.34
N TYR A 142 -15.10 -12.48 -1.90
CA TYR A 142 -14.33 -11.37 -1.30
C TYR A 142 -13.20 -10.89 -2.21
N TYR A 143 -13.32 -11.04 -3.53
CA TYR A 143 -12.32 -10.55 -4.47
C TYR A 143 -12.21 -9.02 -4.47
N ASP A 144 -13.36 -8.34 -4.39
CA ASP A 144 -13.48 -6.89 -4.27
C ASP A 144 -12.80 -6.37 -3.01
N VAL A 145 -13.01 -7.03 -1.88
CA VAL A 145 -12.34 -6.70 -0.61
C VAL A 145 -10.82 -6.81 -0.76
N THR A 146 -10.33 -7.88 -1.40
CA THR A 146 -8.89 -8.06 -1.66
C THR A 146 -8.31 -6.89 -2.47
N ILE A 147 -9.00 -6.48 -3.55
CA ILE A 147 -8.57 -5.36 -4.41
C ILE A 147 -8.56 -4.05 -3.64
N ILE A 148 -9.65 -3.73 -2.94
CA ILE A 148 -9.83 -2.46 -2.23
C ILE A 148 -8.82 -2.34 -1.08
N VAL A 149 -8.64 -3.38 -0.28
CA VAL A 149 -7.73 -3.37 0.87
C VAL A 149 -6.28 -3.18 0.43
N ILE A 150 -5.83 -3.92 -0.59
CA ILE A 150 -4.46 -3.77 -1.12
C ILE A 150 -4.25 -2.36 -1.66
N TRP A 151 -5.20 -1.82 -2.42
CA TRP A 151 -5.12 -0.47 -2.94
C TRP A 151 -5.04 0.57 -1.81
N LEU A 152 -5.92 0.48 -0.80
CA LEU A 152 -5.97 1.45 0.29
C LEU A 152 -4.64 1.50 1.06
N ILE A 153 -4.07 0.34 1.36
CA ILE A 153 -2.80 0.27 2.08
C ILE A 153 -1.64 0.74 1.19
N TYR A 154 -1.66 0.36 -0.09
CA TYR A 154 -0.65 0.82 -1.03
C TYR A 154 -0.70 2.34 -1.24
N TYR A 155 -1.90 2.92 -1.30
CA TYR A 155 -2.10 4.36 -1.36
C TYR A 155 -1.64 5.05 -0.07
N GLY A 156 -1.94 4.49 1.10
CA GLY A 156 -1.44 4.97 2.38
C GLY A 156 0.10 5.00 2.43
N LYS A 157 0.75 3.95 1.96
CA LYS A 157 2.22 3.90 1.84
C LYS A 157 2.78 4.94 0.88
N TYR A 158 2.12 5.18 -0.23
CA TYR A 158 2.49 6.26 -1.14
C TYR A 158 2.44 7.63 -0.47
N LEU A 159 1.36 7.93 0.27
CA LEU A 159 1.23 9.19 1.01
C LEU A 159 2.31 9.33 2.10
N GLU A 160 2.59 8.26 2.84
CA GLU A 160 3.65 8.20 3.85
C GLU A 160 5.01 8.54 3.24
N THR A 161 5.39 7.84 2.16
CA THR A 161 6.68 8.04 1.50
C THR A 161 6.81 9.45 0.92
N LYS A 162 5.73 9.96 0.30
CA LYS A 162 5.68 11.32 -0.23
C LYS A 162 5.85 12.38 0.86
N SER A 163 5.16 12.23 1.99
CA SER A 163 5.24 13.15 3.12
C SER A 163 6.64 13.15 3.75
N LYS A 164 7.27 11.98 3.90
CA LYS A 164 8.65 11.88 4.39
C LYS A 164 9.65 12.59 3.48
N LEU A 165 9.48 12.47 2.16
CA LEU A 165 10.35 13.19 1.21
C LEU A 165 10.19 14.71 1.35
N GLN A 166 8.95 15.21 1.39
CA GLN A 166 8.68 16.65 1.53
C GLN A 166 9.23 17.22 2.84
N THR A 167 9.10 16.48 3.95
CA THR A 167 9.66 16.90 5.24
C THR A 167 11.18 16.94 5.18
N GLY A 168 11.83 15.95 4.58
CA GLY A 168 13.27 15.92 4.38
C GLY A 168 13.78 17.13 3.56
N GLU A 169 13.08 17.48 2.49
CA GLU A 169 13.40 18.66 1.67
C GLU A 169 13.25 19.98 2.42
N ALA A 170 12.25 20.10 3.30
CA ALA A 170 12.07 21.29 4.12
C ALA A 170 13.22 21.46 5.13
N ILE A 171 13.63 20.37 5.77
CA ILE A 171 14.76 20.35 6.71
C ILE A 171 16.07 20.70 5.98
N GLU A 172 16.32 20.12 4.81
CA GLU A 172 17.49 20.42 3.99
C GLU A 172 17.58 21.90 3.61
N LYS A 173 16.43 22.50 3.23
CA LYS A 173 16.35 23.94 2.97
C LYS A 173 16.70 24.79 4.20
N LEU A 174 16.17 24.43 5.37
CA LEU A 174 16.49 25.14 6.63
C LEU A 174 17.99 25.03 6.96
N LEU A 175 18.57 23.85 6.82
CA LEU A 175 20.01 23.65 7.04
C LEU A 175 20.87 24.43 6.04
N SER A 176 20.41 24.58 4.80
CA SER A 176 21.11 25.36 3.78
C SER A 176 21.12 26.88 4.03
N LEU A 177 20.18 27.36 4.86
CA LEU A 177 20.14 28.77 5.29
C LEU A 177 21.11 29.06 6.46
N GLN A 178 21.66 28.02 7.08
CA GLN A 178 22.66 28.18 8.13
C GLN A 178 23.95 28.79 7.53
N ALA A 179 24.48 29.83 8.19
CA ALA A 179 25.70 30.48 7.73
C ALA A 179 26.83 29.43 7.65
N LYS A 180 27.41 29.30 6.45
CA LYS A 180 28.55 28.38 6.21
C LYS A 180 29.88 28.97 6.66
N THR A 181 29.93 30.26 6.84
CA THR A 181 31.10 31.01 7.27
C THR A 181 30.74 31.89 8.44
N ALA A 182 31.65 32.04 9.38
CA ALA A 182 31.55 32.96 10.49
C ALA A 182 32.68 34.00 10.40
N ILE A 183 32.31 35.26 10.46
CA ILE A 183 33.31 36.33 10.56
C ILE A 183 33.82 36.35 11.98
N ILE A 184 35.12 36.11 12.17
CA ILE A 184 35.77 36.20 13.48
C ILE A 184 36.67 37.44 13.50
N GLU A 185 36.59 38.22 14.56
CA GLU A 185 37.53 39.33 14.81
C GLU A 185 38.77 38.78 15.52
N LYS A 186 39.93 38.91 14.88
CA LYS A 186 41.20 38.56 15.45
C LYS A 186 42.16 39.74 15.24
N ASP A 187 42.69 40.26 16.37
CA ASP A 187 43.62 41.41 16.36
C ASP A 187 43.09 42.68 15.65
N GLY A 188 41.76 42.95 15.82
CA GLY A 188 41.10 44.11 15.21
C GLY A 188 40.88 43.98 13.69
N LYS A 189 41.01 42.75 13.12
CA LYS A 189 40.71 42.47 11.71
C LYS A 189 39.63 41.38 11.62
N GLU A 190 38.65 41.63 10.76
CA GLU A 190 37.64 40.65 10.41
C GLU A 190 38.25 39.60 9.47
N ILE A 191 38.14 38.31 9.82
CA ILE A 191 38.60 37.19 9.02
C ILE A 191 37.37 36.29 8.77
N GLU A 192 37.10 35.98 7.47
CA GLU A 192 36.04 35.07 7.02
C GLU A 192 36.51 33.62 7.13
#